data_32c9cbb4546be8acc797d39b64d5c7ed
#
_entry.id   32c9cbb4546be8acc797d39b64d5c7ed
#
_cell.length_a   1.000
_cell.length_b   1.000
_cell.length_c   1.000
_cell.angle_alpha   90.00
_cell.angle_beta   90.00
_cell.angle_gamma   90.00
#
_symmetry.space_group_name_H-M   'P 1'
#
loop_
_entity.id
_entity.type
_entity.pdbx_description
1 polymer ?
#
loop_
_entity_poly.entity_id
_entity_poly.type
_entity_poly.pdbx_seq_one_letter_code
_entity_poly.pdbx_strand_id
1 'polypeptide(L)'
;ECHSIDNNEEWIDSVKAEFPNLKNTEFHYCPCEIGTFNSKICTYYNNVPNICPDFIYLDAPDQFSVNGDIRGLSTNHPDRMPMSADILTIEHFLTPGTLIVVDGRTANARFLKTNLQRNWDYWHSKEYDQHFFELKEEPLGIYNQRQVEFCLGRDWNTT
;
A
#
# COMPACT_ATOMS: atom_id res chain seq x y z
N GLU A 1 -13.80 -2.85 7.30
CA GLU A 1 -13.77 -1.49 6.73
C GLU A 1 -12.70 -1.44 5.64
N CYS A 2 -13.00 -0.77 4.52
CA CYS A 2 -12.10 -0.64 3.38
C CYS A 2 -11.91 0.85 3.07
N HIS A 3 -10.67 1.27 2.81
CA HIS A 3 -10.34 2.61 2.39
C HIS A 3 -9.69 2.56 1.00
N SER A 4 -10.34 3.18 0.01
CA SER A 4 -9.81 3.31 -1.35
C SER A 4 -9.19 4.70 -1.52
N ILE A 5 -7.91 4.73 -1.82
CA ILE A 5 -7.12 5.96 -1.97
C ILE A 5 -6.72 6.08 -3.44
N ASP A 6 -7.05 7.21 -4.06
CA ASP A 6 -6.69 7.49 -5.45
C ASP A 6 -6.41 8.99 -5.65
N ASN A 7 -5.60 9.31 -6.63
CA ASN A 7 -5.31 10.69 -7.05
C ASN A 7 -6.10 11.11 -8.30
N ASN A 8 -7.09 10.32 -8.71
CA ASN A 8 -8.00 10.60 -9.81
C ASN A 8 -9.46 10.68 -9.30
N GLU A 9 -9.98 11.88 -9.17
CA GLU A 9 -11.33 12.14 -8.67
C GLU A 9 -12.41 11.58 -9.63
N GLU A 10 -12.20 11.69 -10.94
CA GLU A 10 -13.14 11.19 -11.94
C GLU A 10 -13.27 9.66 -11.87
N TRP A 11 -12.15 8.96 -11.60
CA TRP A 11 -12.16 7.52 -11.41
C TRP A 11 -12.94 7.15 -10.14
N ILE A 12 -12.71 7.85 -9.03
CA ILE A 12 -13.45 7.66 -7.78
C ILE A 12 -14.95 7.81 -8.01
N ASP A 13 -15.37 8.86 -8.70
CA ASP A 13 -16.77 9.13 -9.00
C ASP A 13 -17.39 8.05 -9.90
N SER A 14 -16.62 7.56 -10.89
CA SER A 14 -17.03 6.47 -11.75
C SER A 14 -17.27 5.18 -10.99
N VAL A 15 -16.35 4.82 -10.07
CA VAL A 15 -16.50 3.61 -9.23
C VAL A 15 -17.69 3.72 -8.29
N LYS A 16 -17.90 4.89 -7.67
CA LYS A 16 -19.07 5.13 -6.82
C LYS A 16 -20.39 5.00 -7.59
N ALA A 17 -20.41 5.47 -8.84
CA ALA A 17 -21.59 5.37 -9.71
C ALA A 17 -21.86 3.93 -10.16
N GLU A 18 -20.81 3.16 -10.47
CA GLU A 18 -20.91 1.77 -10.89
C GLU A 18 -21.32 0.84 -9.72
N PHE A 19 -20.82 1.12 -8.53
CA PHE A 19 -21.04 0.32 -7.33
C PHE A 19 -21.73 1.10 -6.19
N PRO A 20 -22.97 1.57 -6.38
CA PRO A 20 -23.65 2.47 -5.43
C PRO A 20 -23.99 1.80 -4.07
N ASN A 21 -23.87 0.48 -4.00
CA ASN A 21 -24.22 -0.31 -2.80
C ASN A 21 -22.98 -0.81 -2.02
N LEU A 22 -21.78 -0.31 -2.33
CA LEU A 22 -20.59 -0.64 -1.55
C LEU A 22 -20.76 -0.15 -0.12
N LYS A 23 -20.89 -1.12 0.79
CA LYS A 23 -20.97 -0.87 2.23
C LYS A 23 -19.58 -1.00 2.84
N ASN A 24 -19.32 -0.22 3.88
CA ASN A 24 -18.04 -0.24 4.61
C ASN A 24 -16.82 0.13 3.76
N THR A 25 -17.01 0.91 2.67
CA THR A 25 -15.93 1.42 1.83
C THR A 25 -15.95 2.95 1.84
N GLU A 26 -14.85 3.56 2.20
CA GLU A 26 -14.60 4.99 2.11
C GLU A 26 -13.65 5.28 0.95
N PHE A 27 -13.98 6.28 0.15
CA PHE A 27 -13.15 6.72 -0.98
C PHE A 27 -12.49 8.05 -0.62
N HIS A 28 -11.17 8.12 -0.81
CA HIS A 28 -10.35 9.27 -0.50
C HIS A 28 -9.65 9.78 -1.76
N TYR A 29 -9.97 11.00 -2.16
CA TYR A 29 -9.16 11.71 -3.14
C TYR A 29 -7.90 12.25 -2.47
N CYS A 30 -6.75 11.71 -2.86
CA CYS A 30 -5.45 12.04 -2.28
C CYS A 30 -4.48 12.41 -3.40
N PRO A 31 -4.20 13.70 -3.62
CA PRO A 31 -3.20 14.11 -4.60
C PRO A 31 -1.86 13.43 -4.35
N CYS A 32 -1.19 13.00 -5.43
CA CYS A 32 0.10 12.35 -5.33
C CYS A 32 1.23 13.31 -5.72
N GLU A 33 2.26 13.39 -4.92
CA GLU A 33 3.41 14.27 -5.10
C GLU A 33 4.72 13.50 -5.06
N ILE A 34 5.72 14.06 -5.74
CA ILE A 34 7.08 13.56 -5.72
C ILE A 34 7.78 13.99 -4.43
N GLY A 35 8.58 13.11 -3.88
CA GLY A 35 9.38 13.35 -2.69
C GLY A 35 10.62 12.48 -2.66
N THR A 36 11.20 12.32 -1.49
CA THR A 36 12.36 11.43 -1.30
C THR A 36 12.19 10.54 -0.07
N PHE A 37 12.69 9.31 -0.18
CA PHE A 37 12.88 8.39 0.93
C PHE A 37 14.33 7.89 0.91
N ASN A 38 15.05 8.07 2.01
CA ASN A 38 16.48 7.74 2.09
C ASN A 38 17.29 8.29 0.90
N SER A 39 17.07 9.56 0.53
CA SER A 39 17.69 10.27 -0.59
C SER A 39 17.36 9.69 -1.98
N LYS A 40 16.40 8.78 -2.10
CA LYS A 40 15.89 8.26 -3.36
C LYS A 40 14.57 8.93 -3.71
N ILE A 41 14.41 9.31 -4.97
CA ILE A 41 13.15 9.90 -5.48
C ILE A 41 12.04 8.85 -5.40
N CYS A 42 10.91 9.24 -4.85
CA CYS A 42 9.73 8.42 -4.67
C CYS A 42 8.46 9.27 -4.74
N THR A 43 7.30 8.67 -4.49
CA THR A 43 6.01 9.36 -4.48
C THR A 43 5.26 9.13 -3.17
N TYR A 44 4.45 10.12 -2.78
CA TYR A 44 3.59 10.08 -1.61
C TYR A 44 2.20 10.59 -1.96
N TYR A 45 1.18 9.98 -1.37
CA TYR A 45 -0.16 10.53 -1.35
C TYR A 45 -0.30 11.54 -0.22
N ASN A 46 -0.93 12.69 -0.50
CA ASN A 46 -1.27 13.70 0.50
C ASN A 46 -2.66 13.44 1.07
N ASN A 47 -2.86 13.82 2.34
CA ASN A 47 -4.15 13.70 3.02
C ASN A 47 -4.70 12.27 3.10
N VAL A 48 -3.82 11.28 3.23
CA VAL A 48 -4.22 9.90 3.45
C VAL A 48 -5.00 9.73 4.77
N PRO A 49 -5.95 8.79 4.84
CA PRO A 49 -6.71 8.56 6.07
C PRO A 49 -5.78 8.10 7.20
N ASN A 50 -6.08 8.56 8.43
CA ASN A 50 -5.33 8.17 9.63
C ASN A 50 -5.81 6.81 10.14
N ILE A 51 -5.32 5.74 9.52
CA ILE A 51 -5.65 4.35 9.82
C ILE A 51 -4.40 3.51 10.04
N CYS A 52 -4.55 2.38 10.71
CA CYS A 52 -3.51 1.34 10.80
C CYS A 52 -4.03 0.11 10.03
N PRO A 53 -3.68 -0.05 8.76
CA PRO A 53 -4.19 -1.14 7.93
C PRO A 53 -3.54 -2.47 8.31
N ASP A 54 -4.32 -3.56 8.23
CA ASP A 54 -3.87 -4.95 8.33
C ASP A 54 -3.71 -5.62 6.96
N PHE A 55 -4.30 -5.00 5.93
CA PHE A 55 -4.16 -5.38 4.53
C PHE A 55 -3.97 -4.14 3.66
N ILE A 56 -2.96 -4.15 2.80
CA ILE A 56 -2.67 -3.07 1.86
C ILE A 56 -2.57 -3.65 0.45
N TYR A 57 -3.41 -3.16 -0.45
CA TYR A 57 -3.29 -3.44 -1.88
C TYR A 57 -2.73 -2.21 -2.58
N LEU A 58 -1.54 -2.33 -3.17
CA LEU A 58 -0.81 -1.25 -3.79
C LEU A 58 -0.77 -1.41 -5.30
N ASP A 59 -1.46 -0.53 -6.01
CA ASP A 59 -1.39 -0.40 -7.46
C ASP A 59 -0.76 0.93 -7.90
N ALA A 60 -0.39 1.82 -7.02
CA ALA A 60 0.34 3.08 -7.22
C ALA A 60 -0.27 4.02 -8.30
N PRO A 61 0.09 5.30 -8.35
CA PRO A 61 -0.42 6.25 -9.34
C PRO A 61 0.19 6.01 -10.73
N ASP A 62 -0.48 6.52 -11.76
CA ASP A 62 0.10 6.67 -13.08
C ASP A 62 1.27 7.66 -13.05
N GLN A 63 2.35 7.40 -13.81
CA GLN A 63 3.55 8.23 -13.80
C GLN A 63 3.32 9.67 -14.28
N PHE A 64 2.26 9.92 -15.06
CA PHE A 64 1.92 11.25 -15.57
C PHE A 64 0.98 12.03 -14.65
N SER A 65 0.46 11.40 -13.59
CA SER A 65 -0.48 12.00 -12.63
C SER A 65 0.16 12.40 -11.28
N VAL A 66 1.48 12.33 -11.17
CA VAL A 66 2.22 12.74 -9.97
C VAL A 66 2.72 14.17 -10.13
N ASN A 67 2.49 15.00 -9.11
CA ASN A 67 2.87 16.41 -9.12
C ASN A 67 4.32 16.65 -8.66
N GLY A 68 4.95 17.67 -9.21
CA GLY A 68 6.26 18.19 -8.77
C GLY A 68 7.47 17.52 -9.41
N ASP A 69 8.63 17.95 -8.97
CA ASP A 69 9.94 17.44 -9.38
C ASP A 69 10.99 17.56 -8.27
N ILE A 70 12.06 16.80 -8.37
CA ILE A 70 13.27 16.94 -7.57
C ILE A 70 14.43 17.27 -8.50
N ARG A 71 14.91 18.51 -8.48
CA ARG A 71 16.00 19.01 -9.32
C ARG A 71 15.74 18.80 -10.81
N GLY A 72 14.49 18.99 -11.25
CA GLY A 72 14.06 18.79 -12.63
C GLY A 72 13.77 17.31 -12.99
N LEU A 73 13.88 16.38 -12.06
CA LEU A 73 13.52 14.98 -12.26
C LEU A 73 12.10 14.73 -11.73
N SER A 74 11.20 14.29 -12.58
CA SER A 74 9.83 13.91 -12.25
C SER A 74 9.53 12.48 -12.69
N THR A 75 8.38 11.96 -12.32
CA THR A 75 7.88 10.68 -12.83
C THR A 75 7.33 10.77 -14.25
N ASN A 76 7.10 12.00 -14.76
CA ASN A 76 6.53 12.26 -16.09
C ASN A 76 7.50 11.85 -17.21
N HIS A 77 7.65 10.54 -17.40
CA HIS A 77 8.52 9.92 -18.38
C HIS A 77 8.05 8.48 -18.64
N PRO A 78 8.01 8.01 -19.90
CA PRO A 78 7.47 6.68 -20.23
C PRO A 78 8.20 5.51 -19.54
N ASP A 79 9.49 5.67 -19.23
CA ASP A 79 10.30 4.61 -18.61
C ASP A 79 10.40 4.73 -17.07
N ARG A 80 9.63 5.61 -16.45
CA ARG A 80 9.67 5.82 -14.99
C ARG A 80 8.39 5.36 -14.34
N MET A 81 8.47 4.28 -13.58
CA MET A 81 7.37 3.85 -12.70
C MET A 81 7.45 4.62 -11.37
N PRO A 82 6.34 5.18 -10.87
CA PRO A 82 6.31 5.78 -9.54
C PRO A 82 6.68 4.76 -8.47
N MET A 83 7.51 5.19 -7.50
CA MET A 83 7.90 4.41 -6.33
C MET A 83 7.10 4.91 -5.14
N SER A 84 5.89 4.39 -4.90
CA SER A 84 5.09 4.74 -3.72
C SER A 84 5.82 4.36 -2.45
N ALA A 85 6.04 5.33 -1.59
CA ALA A 85 6.81 5.19 -0.35
C ALA A 85 5.96 5.37 0.92
N ASP A 86 4.65 5.57 0.78
CA ASP A 86 3.74 5.78 1.92
C ASP A 86 3.87 4.69 2.98
N ILE A 87 3.89 3.42 2.56
CA ILE A 87 4.02 2.27 3.44
C ILE A 87 5.31 2.33 4.26
N LEU A 88 6.42 2.80 3.67
CA LEU A 88 7.70 2.90 4.34
C LEU A 88 7.68 3.93 5.48
N THR A 89 6.84 4.94 5.39
CA THR A 89 6.72 5.99 6.42
C THR A 89 5.94 5.52 7.64
N ILE A 90 5.05 4.54 7.47
CA ILE A 90 4.21 3.98 8.54
C ILE A 90 4.64 2.57 8.96
N GLU A 91 5.68 2.01 8.37
CA GLU A 91 6.11 0.62 8.61
C GLU A 91 6.18 0.26 10.09
N HIS A 92 6.72 1.16 10.92
CA HIS A 92 6.91 0.93 12.34
C HIS A 92 5.60 0.90 13.15
N PHE A 93 4.49 1.41 12.59
CA PHE A 93 3.15 1.31 13.20
C PHE A 93 2.39 0.04 12.79
N LEU A 94 2.79 -0.61 11.70
CA LEU A 94 2.09 -1.80 11.20
C LEU A 94 2.21 -2.95 12.20
N THR A 95 1.12 -3.66 12.40
CA THR A 95 1.07 -4.77 13.36
C THR A 95 1.52 -6.09 12.72
N PRO A 96 2.14 -7.00 13.49
CA PRO A 96 2.43 -8.35 13.01
C PRO A 96 1.22 -9.01 12.36
N GLY A 97 1.42 -9.70 11.24
CA GLY A 97 0.37 -10.27 10.39
C GLY A 97 -0.14 -9.34 9.29
N THR A 98 0.28 -8.08 9.25
CA THR A 98 -0.04 -7.19 8.12
C THR A 98 0.44 -7.78 6.80
N LEU A 99 -0.44 -7.78 5.79
CA LEU A 99 -0.17 -8.24 4.44
C LEU A 99 -0.18 -7.07 3.45
N ILE A 100 0.88 -6.94 2.66
CA ILE A 100 0.96 -6.00 1.54
C ILE A 100 0.96 -6.80 0.24
N VAL A 101 0.09 -6.42 -0.69
CA VAL A 101 0.07 -6.93 -2.07
C VAL A 101 0.40 -5.79 -3.01
N VAL A 102 1.43 -5.97 -3.85
CA VAL A 102 1.79 -5.03 -4.91
C VAL A 102 1.41 -5.64 -6.25
N ASP A 103 0.50 -4.99 -6.97
CA ASP A 103 -0.09 -5.52 -8.21
C ASP A 103 0.68 -5.04 -9.44
N GLY A 104 1.29 -5.97 -10.18
CA GLY A 104 1.95 -5.73 -11.46
C GLY A 104 3.13 -4.74 -11.47
N ARG A 105 3.48 -4.16 -10.33
CA ARG A 105 4.48 -3.09 -10.23
C ARG A 105 5.79 -3.59 -9.63
N THR A 106 6.47 -4.45 -10.37
CA THR A 106 7.71 -5.10 -9.93
C THR A 106 8.79 -4.10 -9.48
N ALA A 107 8.92 -2.95 -10.14
CA ALA A 107 9.90 -1.93 -9.74
C ALA A 107 9.56 -1.34 -8.35
N ASN A 108 8.29 -1.04 -8.09
CA ASN A 108 7.84 -0.56 -6.77
C ASN A 108 7.99 -1.65 -5.71
N ALA A 109 7.66 -2.91 -6.02
CA ALA A 109 7.88 -4.03 -5.10
C ALA A 109 9.37 -4.20 -4.72
N ARG A 110 10.28 -4.05 -5.68
CA ARG A 110 11.74 -4.06 -5.41
C ARG A 110 12.19 -2.87 -4.57
N PHE A 111 11.60 -1.69 -4.80
CA PHE A 111 11.85 -0.51 -3.99
C PHE A 111 11.41 -0.73 -2.53
N LEU A 112 10.20 -1.26 -2.31
CA LEU A 112 9.74 -1.62 -0.97
C LEU A 112 10.64 -2.67 -0.34
N LYS A 113 10.94 -3.76 -1.03
CA LYS A 113 11.80 -4.85 -0.52
C LYS A 113 13.18 -4.36 -0.07
N THR A 114 13.72 -3.35 -0.75
CA THR A 114 15.04 -2.78 -0.43
C THR A 114 15.00 -1.85 0.78
N ASN A 115 13.84 -1.24 1.08
CA ASN A 115 13.71 -0.19 2.09
C ASN A 115 12.91 -0.62 3.33
N LEU A 116 12.09 -1.65 3.27
CA LEU A 116 11.45 -2.27 4.44
C LEU A 116 12.52 -2.85 5.37
N GLN A 117 12.42 -2.58 6.67
CA GLN A 117 13.44 -2.88 7.67
C GLN A 117 13.03 -3.94 8.68
N ARG A 118 11.71 -4.16 8.87
CA ARG A 118 11.18 -5.17 9.78
C ARG A 118 11.24 -6.57 9.17
N ASN A 119 10.81 -7.58 9.87
CA ASN A 119 10.86 -8.97 9.43
C ASN A 119 9.72 -9.31 8.47
N TRP A 120 9.86 -8.90 7.22
CA TRP A 120 8.91 -9.16 6.15
C TRP A 120 9.27 -10.45 5.39
N ASP A 121 8.32 -11.37 5.34
CA ASP A 121 8.37 -12.49 4.41
C ASP A 121 7.91 -12.03 3.02
N TYR A 122 8.66 -12.36 1.98
CA TYR A 122 8.41 -11.88 0.63
C TYR A 122 8.34 -13.01 -0.37
N TRP A 123 7.30 -13.01 -1.21
CA TRP A 123 7.22 -13.88 -2.37
C TRP A 123 6.59 -13.19 -3.58
N HIS A 124 6.82 -13.74 -4.78
CA HIS A 124 6.27 -13.23 -6.04
C HIS A 124 5.48 -14.34 -6.72
N SER A 125 4.21 -14.10 -6.94
CA SER A 125 3.36 -14.94 -7.79
C SER A 125 3.49 -14.47 -9.24
N LYS A 126 4.19 -15.26 -10.06
CA LYS A 126 4.33 -14.96 -11.49
C LYS A 126 3.03 -15.20 -12.27
N GLU A 127 2.18 -16.08 -11.78
CA GLU A 127 0.89 -16.39 -12.38
C GLU A 127 -0.06 -15.22 -12.35
N TYR A 128 -0.08 -14.48 -11.23
CA TYR A 128 -0.96 -13.34 -11.02
C TYR A 128 -0.24 -11.99 -11.17
N ASP A 129 1.06 -12.00 -11.44
CA ASP A 129 1.93 -10.82 -11.47
C ASP A 129 1.83 -9.96 -10.20
N GLN A 130 1.79 -10.63 -9.04
CA GLN A 130 1.62 -9.98 -7.74
C GLN A 130 2.78 -10.29 -6.80
N HIS A 131 3.21 -9.27 -6.07
CA HIS A 131 4.23 -9.37 -5.03
C HIS A 131 3.60 -9.24 -3.66
N PHE A 132 4.01 -10.09 -2.74
CA PHE A 132 3.45 -10.18 -1.39
C PHE A 132 4.52 -9.93 -0.34
N PHE A 133 4.15 -9.20 0.72
CA PHE A 133 4.96 -9.00 1.91
C PHE A 133 4.08 -9.26 3.13
N GLU A 134 4.46 -10.19 3.98
CA GLU A 134 3.78 -10.49 5.24
C GLU A 134 4.69 -10.17 6.42
N LEU A 135 4.22 -9.38 7.38
CA LEU A 135 5.00 -9.02 8.57
C LEU A 135 5.02 -10.19 9.56
N LYS A 136 6.14 -10.90 9.60
CA LYS A 136 6.39 -12.09 10.43
C LYS A 136 7.13 -11.73 11.72
N GLU A 137 6.39 -11.23 12.69
CA GLU A 137 6.90 -10.92 14.02
C GLU A 137 5.98 -11.54 15.08
N GLU A 138 6.48 -11.66 16.30
CA GLU A 138 5.66 -12.08 17.45
C GLU A 138 4.51 -11.09 17.67
N PRO A 139 3.28 -11.57 17.93
CA PRO A 139 2.14 -10.70 18.19
C PRO A 139 2.39 -9.72 19.34
N LEU A 140 1.84 -8.51 19.22
CA LEU A 140 1.95 -7.44 20.22
C LEU A 140 1.09 -7.66 21.48
N GLY A 141 0.54 -8.84 21.66
CA GLY A 141 -0.33 -9.23 22.76
C GLY A 141 -1.59 -9.92 22.28
N ILE A 142 -2.50 -10.23 23.20
CA ILE A 142 -3.66 -11.10 22.93
C ILE A 142 -4.58 -10.58 21.83
N TYR A 143 -4.75 -9.26 21.70
CA TYR A 143 -5.63 -8.70 20.67
C TYR A 143 -5.01 -8.81 19.28
N ASN A 144 -3.72 -8.53 19.14
CA ASN A 144 -3.02 -8.70 17.86
C ASN A 144 -2.89 -10.19 17.50
N GLN A 145 -2.67 -11.06 18.47
CA GLN A 145 -2.68 -12.51 18.26
C GLN A 145 -4.02 -12.96 17.64
N ARG A 146 -5.14 -12.53 18.20
CA ARG A 146 -6.47 -12.84 17.65
C ARG A 146 -6.69 -12.30 16.24
N GLN A 147 -6.19 -11.09 15.97
CA GLN A 147 -6.23 -10.51 14.62
C GLN A 147 -5.43 -11.36 13.63
N VAL A 148 -4.22 -11.77 13.96
CA VAL A 148 -3.37 -12.65 13.14
C VAL A 148 -4.07 -14.01 12.90
N GLU A 149 -4.64 -14.60 13.92
CA GLU A 149 -5.38 -15.86 13.82
C GLU A 149 -6.59 -15.73 12.88
N PHE A 150 -7.33 -14.63 12.97
CA PHE A 150 -8.45 -14.31 12.08
C PHE A 150 -8.00 -14.15 10.63
N CYS A 151 -6.97 -13.36 10.38
CA CYS A 151 -6.43 -13.12 9.02
C CYS A 151 -5.86 -14.39 8.38
N LEU A 152 -5.32 -15.30 9.20
CA LEU A 152 -4.81 -16.61 8.73
C LEU A 152 -5.90 -17.67 8.63
N GLY A 153 -7.18 -17.35 8.88
CA GLY A 153 -8.30 -18.28 8.80
C GLY A 153 -8.30 -19.33 9.90
N ARG A 154 -7.64 -19.08 11.02
CA ARG A 154 -7.67 -19.98 12.19
C ARG A 154 -8.97 -19.81 12.97
N ASP A 155 -9.46 -20.93 13.52
CA ASP A 155 -10.69 -20.90 14.33
C ASP A 155 -10.45 -20.21 15.67
N TRP A 156 -11.30 -19.23 16.00
CA TRP A 156 -11.28 -18.49 17.26
C TRP A 156 -11.51 -19.36 18.50
N ASN A 157 -12.11 -20.54 18.31
CA ASN A 157 -12.56 -21.43 19.40
C ASN A 157 -11.53 -22.51 19.76
N THR A 158 -10.36 -22.49 19.14
CA THR A 158 -9.29 -23.47 19.42
C THR A 158 -8.26 -22.91 20.42
N THR A 159 -8.73 -22.41 21.55
CA THR A 159 -7.89 -22.15 22.73
C THR A 159 -8.34 -22.97 23.91
#